data_0097f42fb4fcc3fa0e5b2c428b9eee1c
#
_entry.id   0097f42fb4fcc3fa0e5b2c428b9eee1c
#
_cell.length_a   1.000
_cell.length_b   1.000
_cell.length_c   1.000
_cell.angle_alpha   90.00
_cell.angle_beta   90.00
_cell.angle_gamma   90.00
#
_symmetry.space_group_name_H-M   'P 1'
#
loop_
_entity.id
_entity.type
_entity.pdbx_description
1 polymer ?
#
loop_
_entity_poly.entity_id
_entity_poly.type
_entity_poly.pdbx_seq_one_letter_code
_entity_poly.pdbx_strand_id
1 'polypeptide(L)'
;MVRKWDIYYLDLDPTKGSEQRGIRPILVISNDAVNSSLPVFTCIPFSSVKQGAKIYPTEVFLSAAQSGLPKDSVLMLQQIRTVSTSRISGNKIGAINDPVLREKINQALKLYFELD
;
A
#
# COMPACT_ATOMS: atom_id res chain seq x y z
N MET A 1 13.66 3.43 10.04
CA MET A 1 13.20 4.46 9.09
C MET A 1 12.30 3.82 8.04
N VAL A 2 11.20 4.48 7.73
CA VAL A 2 10.26 4.04 6.70
C VAL A 2 10.92 4.20 5.32
N ARG A 3 10.83 3.18 4.48
CA ARG A 3 11.40 3.20 3.12
C ARG A 3 10.32 2.86 2.09
N LYS A 4 10.43 3.45 0.92
CA LYS A 4 9.57 3.11 -0.21
C LYS A 4 9.62 1.60 -0.47
N TRP A 5 8.48 1.00 -0.74
CA TRP A 5 8.26 -0.42 -1.01
C TRP A 5 8.22 -1.30 0.25
N ASP A 6 8.39 -0.74 1.44
CA ASP A 6 8.20 -1.48 2.69
C ASP A 6 6.71 -1.69 2.97
N ILE A 7 6.41 -2.77 3.68
CA ILE A 7 5.06 -3.12 4.10
C ILE A 7 5.01 -3.12 5.63
N TYR A 8 4.03 -2.40 6.18
CA TYR A 8 3.75 -2.32 7.62
C TYR A 8 2.29 -2.58 7.88
N TYR A 9 1.95 -3.01 9.09
CA TYR A 9 0.60 -2.85 9.60
C TYR A 9 0.42 -1.43 10.10
N LEU A 10 -0.73 -0.84 9.79
CA LEU A 10 -1.03 0.54 10.14
C LEU A 10 -2.46 0.62 10.65
N ASP A 11 -2.66 1.40 11.72
CA ASP A 11 -4.00 1.76 12.16
C ASP A 11 -4.49 2.94 11.33
N LEU A 12 -5.49 2.69 10.51
CA LEU A 12 -6.04 3.70 9.59
C LEU A 12 -7.14 4.55 10.23
N ASP A 13 -7.64 4.17 11.40
CA ASP A 13 -8.65 4.94 12.11
C ASP A 13 -8.06 6.19 12.77
N PRO A 14 -8.86 7.27 12.94
CA PRO A 14 -10.25 7.42 12.53
C PRO A 14 -10.40 7.68 11.04
N THR A 15 -11.49 7.18 10.47
CA THR A 15 -11.82 7.32 9.04
C THR A 15 -13.27 7.77 8.88
N LYS A 16 -13.65 8.17 7.66
CA LYS A 16 -15.02 8.58 7.33
C LYS A 16 -15.53 7.81 6.12
N GLY A 17 -16.80 7.49 6.14
CA GLY A 17 -17.51 6.91 4.99
C GLY A 17 -16.84 5.65 4.46
N SER A 18 -16.54 5.64 3.17
CA SER A 18 -15.98 4.49 2.46
C SER A 18 -14.45 4.41 2.51
N GLU A 19 -13.80 5.24 3.34
CA GLU A 19 -12.36 5.12 3.56
C GLU A 19 -12.03 3.77 4.20
N GLN A 20 -10.89 3.21 3.80
CA GLN A 20 -10.43 1.96 4.38
C GLN A 20 -10.09 2.15 5.86
N ARG A 21 -10.58 1.26 6.72
CA ARG A 21 -10.53 1.42 8.18
C ARG A 21 -9.86 0.25 8.87
N GLY A 22 -9.50 0.46 10.14
CA GLY A 22 -8.91 -0.55 11.01
C GLY A 22 -7.41 -0.71 10.79
N ILE A 23 -6.86 -1.75 11.44
CA ILE A 23 -5.44 -2.10 11.30
C ILE A 23 -5.29 -2.97 10.05
N ARG A 24 -4.48 -2.50 9.10
CA ARG A 24 -4.32 -3.17 7.80
C ARG A 24 -2.88 -3.11 7.33
N PRO A 25 -2.46 -4.07 6.51
CA PRO A 25 -1.18 -3.95 5.82
C PRO A 25 -1.25 -2.81 4.80
N ILE A 26 -0.16 -2.04 4.74
CA ILE A 26 -0.02 -0.94 3.78
C ILE A 26 1.34 -1.03 3.09
N LEU A 27 1.40 -0.53 1.88
CA LEU A 27 2.64 -0.37 1.13
C LEU A 27 3.06 1.10 1.17
N VAL A 28 4.31 1.36 1.58
CA VAL A 28 4.89 2.70 1.52
C VAL A 28 5.22 3.01 0.06
N ILE A 29 4.69 4.11 -0.46
CA ILE A 29 4.86 4.49 -1.87
C ILE A 29 5.54 5.84 -2.06
N SER A 30 5.65 6.66 -1.03
CA SER A 30 6.39 7.92 -1.09
C SER A 30 7.90 7.66 -1.18
N ASN A 31 8.62 8.58 -1.82
CA ASN A 31 10.07 8.43 -2.00
C ASN A 31 10.82 8.60 -0.67
N ASP A 32 12.04 8.09 -0.62
CA ASP A 32 12.83 8.07 0.61
C ASP A 32 13.28 9.47 1.06
N ALA A 33 13.39 10.42 0.16
CA ALA A 33 13.68 11.80 0.54
C ALA A 33 12.55 12.40 1.40
N VAL A 34 11.29 12.12 1.04
CA VAL A 34 10.13 12.50 1.85
C VAL A 34 10.12 11.72 3.16
N ASN A 35 10.28 10.40 3.07
CA ASN A 35 10.20 9.50 4.23
C ASN A 35 11.24 9.82 5.31
N SER A 36 12.42 10.28 4.91
CA SER A 36 13.49 10.61 5.85
C SER A 36 13.43 12.04 6.38
N SER A 37 12.70 12.94 5.71
CA SER A 37 12.67 14.37 6.04
C SER A 37 11.44 14.80 6.82
N LEU A 38 10.34 14.05 6.71
CA LEU A 38 9.06 14.43 7.29
C LEU A 38 8.54 13.33 8.22
N PRO A 39 7.73 13.68 9.23
CA PRO A 39 7.12 12.69 10.13
C PRO A 39 5.85 12.09 9.52
N VAL A 40 5.74 12.08 8.21
CA VAL A 40 4.62 11.52 7.45
C VAL A 40 5.16 10.73 6.26
N PHE A 41 4.33 9.83 5.75
CA PHE A 41 4.62 9.12 4.50
C PHE A 41 3.30 8.81 3.79
N THR A 42 3.40 8.47 2.51
CA THR A 42 2.22 8.13 1.71
C THR A 42 2.18 6.62 1.51
N CYS A 43 1.01 6.04 1.69
CA CYS A 43 0.82 4.60 1.63
C CYS A 43 -0.43 4.23 0.83
N ILE A 44 -0.45 2.97 0.41
CA ILE A 44 -1.60 2.35 -0.26
C ILE A 44 -1.99 1.12 0.58
N PRO A 45 -3.24 1.04 1.06
CA PRO A 45 -3.69 -0.12 1.82
C PRO A 45 -3.87 -1.36 0.95
N PHE A 46 -3.60 -2.53 1.55
CA PHE A 46 -3.98 -3.82 1.01
C PHE A 46 -5.35 -4.23 1.54
N SER A 47 -6.08 -5.00 0.75
CA SER A 47 -7.27 -5.71 1.19
C SER A 47 -7.19 -7.14 0.69
N SER A 48 -7.50 -8.12 1.55
CA SER A 48 -7.54 -9.51 1.13
C SER A 48 -8.69 -9.72 0.14
N VAL A 49 -8.48 -10.63 -0.82
CA VAL A 49 -9.50 -10.94 -1.82
C VAL A 49 -9.79 -12.44 -1.82
N LYS A 50 -11.03 -12.78 -2.10
CA LYS A 50 -11.44 -14.18 -2.27
C LYS A 50 -11.10 -14.62 -3.70
N GLN A 51 -10.85 -15.92 -3.85
CA GLN A 51 -10.64 -16.51 -5.17
C GLN A 51 -11.82 -16.20 -6.07
N GLY A 52 -11.53 -15.76 -7.30
CA GLY A 52 -12.56 -15.40 -8.28
C GLY A 52 -13.18 -14.01 -8.08
N ALA A 53 -12.70 -13.24 -7.10
CA ALA A 53 -13.18 -11.89 -6.90
C ALA A 53 -12.80 -10.99 -8.09
N LYS A 54 -13.67 -10.01 -8.36
CA LYS A 54 -13.41 -9.02 -9.41
C LYS A 54 -12.33 -8.05 -8.94
N ILE A 55 -11.32 -7.83 -9.79
CA ILE A 55 -10.27 -6.83 -9.55
C ILE A 55 -10.61 -5.59 -10.37
N TYR A 56 -10.74 -4.45 -9.69
CA TYR A 56 -11.09 -3.18 -10.35
C TYR A 56 -9.84 -2.53 -10.96
N PRO A 57 -10.01 -1.65 -11.97
CA PRO A 57 -8.86 -0.97 -12.61
C PRO A 57 -8.00 -0.14 -11.65
N THR A 58 -8.56 0.30 -10.52
CA THR A 58 -7.85 1.05 -9.47
C THR A 58 -7.10 0.15 -8.50
N GLU A 59 -7.10 -1.16 -8.75
CA GLU A 59 -6.51 -2.14 -7.85
C GLU A 59 -5.39 -2.91 -8.55
N VAL A 60 -4.38 -3.32 -7.79
CA VAL A 60 -3.31 -4.18 -8.28
C VAL A 60 -3.32 -5.46 -7.45
N PHE A 61 -3.55 -6.61 -8.11
CA PHE A 61 -3.55 -7.91 -7.45
C PHE A 61 -2.11 -8.35 -7.14
N LEU A 62 -1.91 -8.84 -5.93
CA LEU A 62 -0.69 -9.53 -5.52
C LEU A 62 -1.08 -10.83 -4.83
N SER A 63 -0.47 -11.93 -5.29
CA SER A 63 -0.60 -13.20 -4.57
C SER A 63 0.09 -13.10 -3.21
N ALA A 64 -0.25 -14.01 -2.30
CA ALA A 64 0.42 -14.12 -1.01
C ALA A 64 1.94 -14.28 -1.18
N ALA A 65 2.36 -15.05 -2.17
CA ALA A 65 3.79 -15.25 -2.47
C ALA A 65 4.47 -13.95 -2.92
N GLN A 66 3.78 -13.11 -3.70
CA GLN A 66 4.34 -11.84 -4.20
C GLN A 66 4.44 -10.78 -3.11
N SER A 67 3.44 -10.70 -2.24
CA SER A 67 3.38 -9.68 -1.20
C SER A 67 4.07 -10.09 0.09
N GLY A 68 4.17 -11.38 0.36
CA GLY A 68 4.59 -11.89 1.66
C GLY A 68 3.50 -11.83 2.72
N LEU A 69 2.28 -11.43 2.34
CA LEU A 69 1.13 -11.40 3.25
C LEU A 69 0.51 -12.80 3.36
N PRO A 70 -0.27 -13.06 4.42
CA PRO A 70 -0.89 -14.38 4.62
C PRO A 70 -1.88 -14.78 3.53
N LYS A 71 -2.48 -13.81 2.84
CA LYS A 71 -3.53 -14.05 1.83
C LYS A 71 -3.26 -13.26 0.56
N ASP A 72 -3.82 -13.75 -0.55
CA ASP A 72 -3.88 -12.97 -1.77
C ASP A 72 -4.61 -11.66 -1.50
N SER A 73 -4.10 -10.57 -2.06
CA SER A 73 -4.57 -9.23 -1.72
C SER A 73 -4.59 -8.34 -2.95
N VAL A 74 -5.29 -7.22 -2.84
CA VAL A 74 -5.21 -6.13 -3.80
C VAL A 74 -4.68 -4.89 -3.11
N LEU A 75 -3.85 -4.13 -3.83
CA LEU A 75 -3.50 -2.76 -3.48
C LEU A 75 -4.62 -1.86 -3.97
N MET A 76 -5.20 -1.09 -3.07
CA MET A 76 -6.32 -0.20 -3.40
C MET A 76 -5.79 1.21 -3.64
N LEU A 77 -5.46 1.53 -4.90
CA LEU A 77 -4.90 2.83 -5.24
C LEU A 77 -5.85 3.98 -4.91
N GLN A 78 -7.16 3.74 -4.98
CA GLN A 78 -8.17 4.74 -4.63
C GLN A 78 -8.18 5.10 -3.14
N GLN A 79 -7.49 4.31 -2.31
CA GLN A 79 -7.37 4.55 -0.87
C GLN A 79 -5.99 5.12 -0.49
N ILE A 80 -5.22 5.56 -1.47
CA ILE A 80 -3.90 6.17 -1.22
C ILE A 80 -4.05 7.37 -0.28
N ARG A 81 -3.20 7.44 0.73
CA ARG A 81 -3.26 8.53 1.71
C ARG A 81 -1.91 8.79 2.36
N THR A 82 -1.72 10.01 2.82
CA THR A 82 -0.57 10.39 3.62
C THR A 82 -0.96 10.32 5.11
N VAL A 83 -0.10 9.71 5.89
CA VAL A 83 -0.34 9.46 7.31
C VAL A 83 0.88 9.80 8.14
N SER A 84 0.66 10.01 9.44
CA SER A 84 1.76 10.17 10.40
C SER A 84 2.49 8.83 10.60
N THR A 85 3.82 8.89 10.72
CA THR A 85 4.62 7.71 11.05
C THR A 85 4.22 7.09 12.38
N SER A 86 3.61 7.87 13.29
CA SER A 86 3.13 7.37 14.57
C SER A 86 1.98 6.36 14.46
N ARG A 87 1.36 6.24 13.28
CA ARG A 87 0.30 5.25 13.05
C ARG A 87 0.84 3.84 12.80
N ILE A 88 2.14 3.67 12.61
CA ILE A 88 2.73 2.35 12.38
C ILE A 88 2.53 1.48 13.60
N SER A 89 2.00 0.27 13.36
CA SER A 89 1.79 -0.75 14.39
C SER A 89 2.82 -1.86 14.17
N GLY A 90 3.82 -1.90 15.03
CA GLY A 90 4.86 -2.93 15.00
C GLY A 90 5.97 -2.68 13.99
N ASN A 91 6.69 -3.73 13.67
CA ASN A 91 7.84 -3.68 12.78
C ASN A 91 7.44 -3.87 11.32
N LYS A 92 8.37 -3.57 10.42
CA LYS A 92 8.23 -3.90 9.01
C LYS A 92 7.94 -5.39 8.84
N ILE A 93 6.90 -5.72 8.07
CA ILE A 93 6.47 -7.12 7.85
C ILE A 93 6.94 -7.68 6.52
N GLY A 94 7.43 -6.83 5.63
CA GLY A 94 7.91 -7.25 4.32
C GLY A 94 8.27 -6.06 3.45
N ALA A 95 8.58 -6.36 2.20
CA ALA A 95 8.88 -5.35 1.19
C ALA A 95 8.62 -5.92 -0.20
N ILE A 96 8.30 -5.08 -1.15
CA ILE A 96 8.19 -5.46 -2.55
C ILE A 96 9.53 -5.17 -3.23
N ASN A 97 10.28 -6.22 -3.53
CA ASN A 97 11.62 -6.11 -4.13
C ASN A 97 11.66 -6.45 -5.62
N ASP A 98 10.65 -7.17 -6.12
CA ASP A 98 10.59 -7.57 -7.53
C ASP A 98 10.43 -6.33 -8.43
N PRO A 99 11.41 -6.05 -9.32
CA PRO A 99 11.32 -4.87 -10.19
C PRO A 99 10.15 -4.91 -11.18
N VAL A 100 9.73 -6.10 -11.60
CA VAL A 100 8.57 -6.24 -12.50
C VAL A 100 7.30 -5.85 -11.77
N LEU A 101 7.15 -6.26 -10.53
CA LEU A 101 6.00 -5.93 -9.71
C LEU A 101 5.98 -4.45 -9.34
N ARG A 102 7.14 -3.88 -9.01
CA ARG A 102 7.28 -2.43 -8.77
C ARG A 102 6.84 -1.63 -9.98
N GLU A 103 7.26 -2.04 -11.19
CA GLU A 103 6.88 -1.37 -12.43
C GLU A 103 5.38 -1.47 -12.68
N LYS A 104 4.79 -2.61 -12.42
CA LYS A 104 3.33 -2.79 -12.53
C LYS A 104 2.58 -1.81 -11.63
N ILE A 105 3.03 -1.65 -10.40
CA ILE A 105 2.42 -0.71 -9.44
C ILE A 105 2.63 0.73 -9.91
N ASN A 106 3.83 1.07 -10.38
CA ASN A 106 4.11 2.41 -10.92
C ASN A 106 3.22 2.76 -12.11
N GLN A 107 3.01 1.81 -13.03
CA GLN A 107 2.13 2.04 -14.18
C GLN A 107 0.68 2.25 -13.74
N ALA A 108 0.22 1.48 -12.74
CA ALA A 108 -1.12 1.66 -12.19
C ALA A 108 -1.29 3.03 -11.53
N LEU A 109 -0.27 3.52 -10.81
CA LEU A 109 -0.28 4.85 -10.23
C LEU A 109 -0.32 5.95 -11.29
N LYS A 110 0.48 5.79 -12.36
CA LYS A 110 0.46 6.74 -13.48
C LYS A 110 -0.92 6.82 -14.11
N LEU A 111 -1.56 5.67 -14.32
CA LEU A 111 -2.90 5.61 -14.88
C LEU A 111 -3.92 6.26 -13.95
N TYR A 112 -3.85 5.94 -12.66
CA TYR A 112 -4.80 6.47 -11.67
C TYR A 112 -4.74 7.99 -11.58
N PHE A 113 -3.55 8.57 -11.60
CA PHE A 113 -3.34 10.01 -11.52
C PHE A 113 -3.23 10.71 -12.88
N GLU A 114 -3.35 9.96 -13.97
CA GLU A 114 -3.20 10.49 -15.35
C GLU A 114 -1.84 11.16 -15.56
N LEU A 115 -0.77 10.53 -15.05
CA LEU A 115 0.61 11.01 -15.23
C LEU A 115 1.24 10.37 -16.47
N ASP A 116 2.07 11.14 -17.14
CA ASP A 116 2.80 10.66 -18.33
C ASP A 116 3.94 9.69 -17.98
#